data_0013a35293836da5f286e8942f3c12b3
#
_entry.id   0013a35293836da5f286e8942f3c12b3
#
_cell.length_a   1.000
_cell.length_b   1.000
_cell.length_c   1.000
_cell.angle_alpha   90.00
_cell.angle_beta   90.00
_cell.angle_gamma   90.00
#
_symmetry.space_group_name_H-M   'P 1'
#
loop_
_entity.id
_entity.type
_entity.pdbx_description
1 polymer ?
#
loop_
_entity_poly.entity_id
_entity_poly.type
_entity_poly.pdbx_seq_one_letter_code
_entity_poly.pdbx_strand_id
1 'polypeptide(L)'
;VKKGAVAPEMMQHKGPAKCYNSEEEAIAAITGGKVVAGDVVVIRYEGPKGGPGMREMLSPTSAIIGMGLGSSVALLTDGRFSGATRGASIGHVSPEAAMGGTIALVQDGDMIEIDIPARVLRVDVSDAELERRKATWQPPEQHLTGYLKRYAQHVTSGAKGAVFED
;
A
#
# COMPACT_ATOMS: atom_id res chain seq x y z
N VAL A 1 2.06 10.67 2.93
CA VAL A 1 0.68 11.13 3.15
C VAL A 1 0.57 12.63 2.91
N LYS A 2 -0.54 13.07 2.32
CA LYS A 2 -0.90 14.48 2.18
C LYS A 2 -1.65 14.92 3.44
N LYS A 3 -0.92 15.31 4.48
CA LYS A 3 -1.46 15.61 5.82
C LYS A 3 -2.67 16.56 5.80
N GLY A 4 -2.64 17.63 4.99
CA GLY A 4 -3.74 18.60 4.90
C GLY A 4 -5.03 18.07 4.25
N ALA A 5 -5.02 16.85 3.74
CA ALA A 5 -6.20 16.18 3.15
C ALA A 5 -6.76 15.08 4.06
N VAL A 6 -6.18 14.89 5.24
CA VAL A 6 -6.61 13.88 6.23
C VAL A 6 -7.53 14.54 7.25
N ALA A 7 -8.69 13.94 7.48
CA ALA A 7 -9.62 14.41 8.51
C ALA A 7 -9.01 14.23 9.91
N PRO A 8 -9.29 15.15 10.87
CA PRO A 8 -8.68 15.11 12.20
C PRO A 8 -8.82 13.75 12.90
N GLU A 9 -9.96 13.09 12.77
CA GLU A 9 -10.26 11.78 13.34
C GLU A 9 -9.44 10.64 12.73
N MET A 10 -8.88 10.84 11.53
CA MET A 10 -8.05 9.86 10.83
C MET A 10 -6.54 10.15 10.93
N MET A 11 -6.16 11.18 11.68
CA MET A 11 -4.74 11.47 11.95
C MET A 11 -4.06 10.39 12.80
N GLN A 12 -4.84 9.70 13.60
CA GLN A 12 -4.48 8.49 14.31
C GLN A 12 -5.51 7.42 14.00
N HIS A 13 -5.07 6.27 13.50
CA HIS A 13 -5.95 5.18 13.13
C HIS A 13 -5.31 3.85 13.46
N LYS A 14 -6.09 2.92 14.00
CA LYS A 14 -5.66 1.54 14.20
C LYS A 14 -6.77 0.62 13.72
N GLY A 15 -6.44 -0.29 12.80
CA GLY A 15 -7.44 -1.17 12.21
C GLY A 15 -6.84 -2.42 11.57
N PRO A 16 -7.70 -3.42 11.29
CA PRO A 16 -7.28 -4.65 10.65
C PRO A 16 -6.95 -4.42 9.18
N ALA A 17 -5.87 -5.06 8.72
CA ALA A 17 -5.45 -5.03 7.32
C ALA A 17 -6.44 -5.78 6.42
N LYS A 18 -6.66 -5.26 5.23
CA LYS A 18 -7.28 -5.90 4.06
C LYS A 18 -6.30 -5.82 2.91
N CYS A 19 -5.65 -6.92 2.57
CA CYS A 19 -4.53 -6.97 1.65
C CYS A 19 -4.97 -7.32 0.23
N TYR A 20 -4.55 -6.52 -0.74
CA TYR A 20 -4.79 -6.71 -2.16
C TYR A 20 -3.48 -6.56 -2.93
N ASN A 21 -3.28 -7.37 -3.95
CA ASN A 21 -2.03 -7.41 -4.71
C ASN A 21 -2.08 -6.58 -6.00
N SER A 22 -3.16 -5.84 -6.20
CA SER A 22 -3.30 -4.87 -7.30
C SER A 22 -4.34 -3.81 -6.97
N GLU A 23 -4.30 -2.70 -7.72
CA GLU A 23 -5.34 -1.66 -7.68
C GLU A 23 -6.71 -2.23 -8.02
N GLU A 24 -6.80 -3.11 -9.03
CA GLU A 24 -8.04 -3.72 -9.51
C GLU A 24 -8.70 -4.58 -8.42
N GLU A 25 -7.94 -5.42 -7.74
CA GLU A 25 -8.44 -6.23 -6.63
C GLU A 25 -8.99 -5.35 -5.50
N ALA A 26 -8.26 -4.29 -5.15
CA ALA A 26 -8.67 -3.35 -4.11
C ALA A 26 -9.99 -2.65 -4.49
N ILE A 27 -10.12 -2.14 -5.74
CA ILE A 27 -11.34 -1.49 -6.23
C ILE A 27 -12.51 -2.46 -6.17
N ALA A 28 -12.34 -3.69 -6.67
CA ALA A 28 -13.40 -4.70 -6.67
C ALA A 28 -13.86 -5.05 -5.24
N ALA A 29 -12.93 -5.11 -4.29
CA ALA A 29 -13.26 -5.37 -2.89
C ALA A 29 -13.98 -4.20 -2.21
N ILE A 30 -13.53 -2.96 -2.45
CA ILE A 30 -14.14 -1.75 -1.89
C ILE A 30 -15.58 -1.61 -2.42
N THR A 31 -15.76 -1.65 -3.72
CA THR A 31 -17.09 -1.50 -4.36
C THR A 31 -18.01 -2.68 -4.10
N GLY A 32 -17.43 -3.88 -3.89
CA GLY A 32 -18.14 -5.10 -3.50
C GLY A 32 -18.51 -5.17 -2.01
N GLY A 33 -18.22 -4.13 -1.21
CA GLY A 33 -18.59 -4.05 0.22
C GLY A 33 -17.78 -4.98 1.14
N LYS A 34 -16.60 -5.46 0.69
CA LYS A 34 -15.70 -6.28 1.51
C LYS A 34 -14.84 -5.46 2.48
N VAL A 35 -14.74 -4.15 2.23
CA VAL A 35 -14.06 -3.19 3.08
C VAL A 35 -15.10 -2.47 3.91
N VAL A 36 -14.89 -2.41 5.22
CA VAL A 36 -15.82 -1.80 6.18
C VAL A 36 -15.13 -0.72 7.01
N ALA A 37 -15.92 0.07 7.72
CA ALA A 37 -15.39 1.10 8.61
C ALA A 37 -14.40 0.52 9.62
N GLY A 38 -13.27 1.17 9.80
CA GLY A 38 -12.17 0.75 10.68
C GLY A 38 -11.05 -0.02 9.96
N ASP A 39 -11.27 -0.54 8.77
CA ASP A 39 -10.25 -1.29 8.02
C ASP A 39 -9.06 -0.41 7.57
N VAL A 40 -7.94 -1.07 7.36
CA VAL A 40 -6.77 -0.51 6.66
C VAL A 40 -6.56 -1.31 5.37
N VAL A 41 -6.85 -0.69 4.23
CA VAL A 41 -6.64 -1.29 2.90
C VAL A 41 -5.16 -1.22 2.54
N VAL A 42 -4.54 -2.36 2.25
CA VAL A 42 -3.13 -2.48 1.88
C VAL A 42 -3.03 -2.95 0.43
N ILE A 43 -2.60 -2.04 -0.46
CA ILE A 43 -2.42 -2.32 -1.89
C ILE A 43 -0.93 -2.54 -2.15
N ARG A 44 -0.56 -3.73 -2.59
CA ARG A 44 0.82 -4.20 -2.73
C ARG A 44 1.20 -4.39 -4.19
N TYR A 45 2.51 -4.43 -4.43
CA TYR A 45 3.11 -4.68 -5.77
C TYR A 45 2.76 -3.62 -6.81
N GLU A 46 2.48 -2.40 -6.35
CA GLU A 46 2.26 -1.22 -7.20
C GLU A 46 3.45 -0.24 -7.14
N GLY A 47 4.54 -0.62 -6.44
CA GLY A 47 5.79 0.13 -6.39
C GLY A 47 6.62 0.00 -7.68
N PRO A 48 7.81 0.62 -7.73
CA PRO A 48 8.63 0.69 -8.96
C PRO A 48 8.93 -0.66 -9.61
N LYS A 49 9.21 -1.69 -8.82
CA LYS A 49 9.50 -3.04 -9.35
C LYS A 49 8.25 -3.91 -9.45
N GLY A 50 7.34 -3.79 -8.49
CA GLY A 50 6.11 -4.58 -8.44
C GLY A 50 5.09 -4.15 -9.49
N GLY A 51 4.89 -2.84 -9.65
CA GLY A 51 4.07 -2.21 -10.69
C GLY A 51 4.92 -1.29 -11.56
N PRO A 52 5.68 -1.83 -12.54
CA PRO A 52 6.65 -1.05 -13.29
C PRO A 52 6.05 0.19 -13.94
N GLY A 53 6.71 1.34 -13.72
CA GLY A 53 6.19 2.64 -14.11
C GLY A 53 5.38 3.32 -12.99
N MET A 54 5.03 2.58 -11.91
CA MET A 54 4.41 3.09 -10.69
C MET A 54 3.22 4.00 -10.99
N ARG A 55 2.14 3.40 -11.51
CA ARG A 55 0.94 4.14 -11.92
C ARG A 55 0.37 4.98 -10.79
N GLU A 56 -0.25 6.09 -11.16
CA GLU A 56 -0.91 6.99 -10.23
C GLU A 56 -2.33 6.50 -9.93
N MET A 57 -2.53 5.91 -8.75
CA MET A 57 -3.82 5.36 -8.35
C MET A 57 -4.76 6.45 -7.83
N LEU A 58 -5.91 6.63 -8.48
CA LEU A 58 -7.00 7.50 -8.04
C LEU A 58 -8.24 6.69 -7.67
N SER A 59 -8.51 5.62 -8.39
CA SER A 59 -9.76 4.86 -8.28
C SER A 59 -10.01 4.26 -6.90
N PRO A 60 -9.03 3.66 -6.18
CA PRO A 60 -9.27 3.14 -4.84
C PRO A 60 -9.69 4.23 -3.85
N THR A 61 -9.04 5.41 -3.91
CA THR A 61 -9.35 6.53 -3.01
C THR A 61 -10.73 7.13 -3.32
N SER A 62 -11.09 7.21 -4.60
CA SER A 62 -12.42 7.65 -5.03
C SER A 62 -13.51 6.66 -4.63
N ALA A 63 -13.24 5.35 -4.75
CA ALA A 63 -14.15 4.29 -4.33
C ALA A 63 -14.43 4.34 -2.82
N ILE A 64 -13.41 4.50 -1.98
CA ILE A 64 -13.56 4.67 -0.52
C ILE A 64 -14.46 5.85 -0.20
N ILE A 65 -14.26 7.00 -0.85
CA ILE A 65 -15.11 8.19 -0.65
C ILE A 65 -16.53 7.92 -1.15
N GLY A 66 -16.68 7.33 -2.34
CA GLY A 66 -17.97 7.00 -2.92
C GLY A 66 -18.81 6.02 -2.09
N MET A 67 -18.15 5.13 -1.35
CA MET A 67 -18.78 4.21 -0.40
C MET A 67 -19.04 4.83 0.99
N GLY A 68 -18.74 6.11 1.20
CA GLY A 68 -18.93 6.81 2.48
C GLY A 68 -17.90 6.42 3.56
N LEU A 69 -16.78 5.80 3.18
CA LEU A 69 -15.76 5.27 4.09
C LEU A 69 -14.56 6.21 4.30
N GLY A 70 -14.57 7.41 3.71
CA GLY A 70 -13.41 8.32 3.67
C GLY A 70 -12.92 8.82 5.04
N SER A 71 -13.78 8.79 6.07
CA SER A 71 -13.45 9.16 7.45
C SER A 71 -13.24 7.97 8.40
N SER A 72 -13.18 6.75 7.87
CA SER A 72 -13.12 5.54 8.71
C SER A 72 -12.23 4.44 8.17
N VAL A 73 -11.72 4.57 6.95
CA VAL A 73 -10.80 3.61 6.30
C VAL A 73 -9.53 4.32 5.88
N ALA A 74 -8.40 3.71 6.18
CA ALA A 74 -7.09 4.16 5.70
C ALA A 74 -6.62 3.30 4.52
N LEU A 75 -5.79 3.87 3.64
CA LEU A 75 -5.15 3.16 2.53
C LEU A 75 -3.64 3.24 2.64
N LEU A 76 -2.97 2.10 2.43
CA LEU A 76 -1.51 1.99 2.34
C LEU A 76 -1.13 1.40 0.98
N THR A 77 -0.02 1.85 0.41
CA THR A 77 0.56 1.24 -0.80
C THR A 77 2.06 1.45 -0.88
N ASP A 78 2.77 0.51 -1.47
CA ASP A 78 4.14 0.67 -1.93
C ASP A 78 4.24 1.45 -3.25
N GLY A 79 3.11 1.61 -3.95
CA GLY A 79 2.93 2.47 -5.10
C GLY A 79 2.64 3.93 -4.72
N ARG A 80 1.87 4.64 -5.55
CA ARG A 80 1.49 6.04 -5.31
C ARG A 80 0.02 6.30 -5.56
N PHE A 81 -0.51 7.25 -4.80
CA PHE A 81 -1.86 7.78 -5.03
C PHE A 81 -1.80 9.12 -5.78
N SER A 82 -2.87 9.44 -6.49
CA SER A 82 -3.03 10.72 -7.17
C SER A 82 -2.90 11.92 -6.21
N GLY A 83 -2.33 13.00 -6.69
CA GLY A 83 -2.27 14.26 -5.96
C GLY A 83 -3.63 14.84 -5.58
N ALA A 84 -4.71 14.43 -6.26
CA ALA A 84 -6.09 14.81 -5.92
C ALA A 84 -6.69 13.99 -4.75
N THR A 85 -6.00 12.95 -4.29
CA THR A 85 -6.46 12.05 -3.21
C THR A 85 -6.74 12.80 -1.92
N ARG A 86 -7.84 12.43 -1.25
CA ARG A 86 -8.23 12.85 0.09
C ARG A 86 -8.28 11.65 1.03
N GLY A 87 -8.22 11.91 2.34
CA GLY A 87 -8.27 10.88 3.39
C GLY A 87 -6.89 10.36 3.79
N ALA A 88 -6.89 9.37 4.69
CA ALA A 88 -5.68 8.75 5.22
C ALA A 88 -5.07 7.77 4.21
N SER A 89 -4.48 8.32 3.14
CA SER A 89 -3.84 7.56 2.07
C SER A 89 -2.33 7.76 2.12
N ILE A 90 -1.60 6.68 2.39
CA ILE A 90 -0.16 6.65 2.60
C ILE A 90 0.49 5.86 1.46
N GLY A 91 1.21 6.54 0.60
CA GLY A 91 1.96 5.94 -0.50
C GLY A 91 3.45 5.80 -0.20
N HIS A 92 4.15 5.18 -1.15
CA HIS A 92 5.61 5.01 -1.14
C HIS A 92 6.11 4.26 0.10
N VAL A 93 5.33 3.30 0.61
CA VAL A 93 5.75 2.45 1.74
C VAL A 93 6.97 1.65 1.29
N SER A 94 8.05 1.76 2.05
CA SER A 94 9.36 1.18 1.71
C SER A 94 9.97 0.46 2.92
N PRO A 95 10.69 -0.64 2.67
CA PRO A 95 10.92 -1.32 1.39
C PRO A 95 9.63 -1.84 0.79
N GLU A 96 9.52 -1.78 -0.56
CA GLU A 96 8.33 -2.19 -1.29
C GLU A 96 8.09 -3.70 -1.27
N ALA A 97 6.86 -4.15 -1.54
CA ALA A 97 6.47 -5.56 -1.48
C ALA A 97 7.31 -6.44 -2.42
N ALA A 98 7.56 -5.99 -3.65
CA ALA A 98 8.38 -6.72 -4.62
C ALA A 98 9.85 -6.91 -4.17
N MET A 99 10.29 -6.12 -3.21
CA MET A 99 11.62 -6.23 -2.59
C MET A 99 11.61 -7.00 -1.25
N GLY A 100 10.50 -7.61 -0.89
CA GLY A 100 10.34 -8.32 0.38
C GLY A 100 10.25 -7.40 1.60
N GLY A 101 9.80 -6.15 1.43
CA GLY A 101 9.52 -5.25 2.54
C GLY A 101 8.39 -5.75 3.43
N THR A 102 8.28 -5.20 4.63
CA THR A 102 7.27 -5.61 5.62
C THR A 102 5.84 -5.59 5.05
N ILE A 103 5.54 -4.67 4.13
CA ILE A 103 4.23 -4.59 3.47
C ILE A 103 3.86 -5.88 2.71
N ALA A 104 4.85 -6.64 2.19
CA ALA A 104 4.63 -7.93 1.54
C ALA A 104 4.20 -9.02 2.53
N LEU A 105 4.57 -8.86 3.80
CA LEU A 105 4.38 -9.86 4.87
C LEU A 105 3.09 -9.64 5.65
N VAL A 106 2.44 -8.49 5.48
CA VAL A 106 1.14 -8.21 6.10
C VAL A 106 0.09 -9.19 5.60
N GLN A 107 -0.73 -9.72 6.51
CA GLN A 107 -1.84 -10.62 6.22
C GLN A 107 -3.17 -9.97 6.60
N ASP A 108 -4.26 -10.46 6.01
CA ASP A 108 -5.60 -10.02 6.38
C ASP A 108 -5.85 -10.20 7.88
N GLY A 109 -6.34 -9.15 8.52
CA GLY A 109 -6.62 -9.12 9.96
C GLY A 109 -5.44 -8.67 10.83
N ASP A 110 -4.21 -8.57 10.32
CA ASP A 110 -3.11 -7.96 11.07
C ASP A 110 -3.47 -6.51 11.44
N MET A 111 -3.24 -6.15 12.69
CA MET A 111 -3.53 -4.79 13.14
C MET A 111 -2.45 -3.83 12.67
N ILE A 112 -2.86 -2.78 11.96
CA ILE A 112 -1.97 -1.70 11.51
C ILE A 112 -2.26 -0.45 12.32
N GLU A 113 -1.21 0.16 12.83
CA GLU A 113 -1.25 1.44 13.53
C GLU A 113 -0.65 2.55 12.67
N ILE A 114 -1.40 3.62 12.55
CA ILE A 114 -1.05 4.84 11.85
C ILE A 114 -1.16 6.00 12.83
N ASP A 115 -0.05 6.71 13.08
CA ASP A 115 -0.03 7.97 13.81
C ASP A 115 0.73 9.00 12.99
N ILE A 116 -0.01 9.83 12.26
CA ILE A 116 0.58 10.84 11.36
C ILE A 116 1.34 11.92 12.13
N PRO A 117 0.80 12.47 13.23
CA PRO A 117 1.55 13.39 14.09
C PRO A 117 2.85 12.82 14.62
N ALA A 118 2.84 11.60 15.14
CA ALA A 118 4.03 10.93 15.69
C ALA A 118 4.92 10.32 14.59
N ARG A 119 4.48 10.30 13.32
CA ARG A 119 5.16 9.66 12.18
C ARG A 119 5.36 8.16 12.39
N VAL A 120 4.37 7.50 12.96
CA VAL A 120 4.36 6.05 13.18
C VAL A 120 3.50 5.39 12.11
N LEU A 121 4.06 4.34 11.51
CA LEU A 121 3.37 3.37 10.68
C LEU A 121 3.95 2.00 11.02
N ARG A 122 3.14 1.13 11.63
CA ARG A 122 3.60 -0.21 12.00
C ARG A 122 2.50 -1.24 11.89
N VAL A 123 2.88 -2.49 11.71
CA VAL A 123 2.03 -3.66 11.88
C VAL A 123 2.27 -4.24 13.28
N ASP A 124 1.20 -4.59 13.98
CA ASP A 124 1.24 -5.17 15.34
C ASP A 124 1.45 -6.70 15.25
N VAL A 125 2.62 -7.07 14.71
CA VAL A 125 3.07 -8.46 14.53
C VAL A 125 4.49 -8.55 15.07
N SER A 126 4.80 -9.62 15.81
CA SER A 126 6.14 -9.79 16.38
C SER A 126 7.22 -9.97 15.31
N ASP A 127 8.44 -9.54 15.61
CA ASP A 127 9.58 -9.71 14.71
C ASP A 127 9.81 -11.19 14.35
N ALA A 128 9.65 -12.10 15.32
CA ALA A 128 9.78 -13.54 15.09
C ALA A 128 8.76 -14.06 14.06
N GLU A 129 7.52 -13.57 14.11
CA GLU A 129 6.49 -13.93 13.14
C GLU A 129 6.77 -13.30 11.76
N LEU A 130 7.22 -12.05 11.71
CA LEU A 130 7.63 -11.41 10.46
C LEU A 130 8.79 -12.16 9.79
N GLU A 131 9.80 -12.58 10.56
CA GLU A 131 10.90 -13.39 10.03
C GLU A 131 10.41 -14.78 9.54
N ARG A 132 9.48 -15.42 10.25
CA ARG A 132 8.85 -16.67 9.81
C ARG A 132 8.12 -16.49 8.47
N ARG A 133 7.33 -15.42 8.33
CA ARG A 133 6.62 -15.10 7.08
C ARG A 133 7.61 -14.81 5.94
N LYS A 134 8.68 -14.07 6.25
CA LYS A 134 9.73 -13.74 5.28
C LYS A 134 10.47 -14.97 4.75
N ALA A 135 10.72 -15.96 5.62
CA ALA A 135 11.39 -17.20 5.24
C ALA A 135 10.62 -18.01 4.18
N THR A 136 9.31 -17.84 4.11
CA THR A 136 8.42 -18.53 3.14
C THR A 136 7.91 -17.62 2.02
N TRP A 137 8.15 -16.31 2.14
CA TRP A 137 7.71 -15.36 1.14
C TRP A 137 8.47 -15.51 -0.17
N GLN A 138 7.75 -15.42 -1.27
CA GLN A 138 8.31 -15.31 -2.61
C GLN A 138 7.58 -14.21 -3.37
N PRO A 139 8.28 -13.41 -4.18
CA PRO A 139 7.62 -12.42 -5.02
C PRO A 139 6.66 -13.12 -5.99
N PRO A 140 5.49 -12.53 -6.23
CA PRO A 140 4.57 -13.04 -7.26
C PRO A 140 5.25 -13.02 -8.64
N GLU A 141 4.91 -14.00 -9.45
CA GLU A 141 5.40 -14.05 -10.83
C GLU A 141 4.87 -12.87 -11.62
N GLN A 142 5.76 -12.19 -12.34
CA GLN A 142 5.42 -11.06 -13.20
C GLN A 142 5.63 -11.43 -14.66
N HIS A 143 4.59 -11.34 -15.46
CA HIS A 143 4.65 -11.56 -16.92
C HIS A 143 5.02 -10.26 -17.67
N LEU A 144 6.17 -9.70 -17.33
CA LEU A 144 6.67 -8.47 -17.94
C LEU A 144 7.43 -8.75 -19.23
N THR A 145 7.19 -7.93 -20.25
CA THR A 145 7.88 -8.00 -21.54
C THR A 145 8.42 -6.63 -21.94
N GLY A 146 9.33 -6.63 -22.93
CA GLY A 146 9.84 -5.40 -23.53
C GLY A 146 10.41 -4.38 -22.53
N TYR A 147 9.98 -3.14 -22.67
CA TYR A 147 10.49 -2.03 -21.87
C TYR A 147 10.18 -2.16 -20.39
N LEU A 148 8.98 -2.61 -20.00
CA LEU A 148 8.59 -2.74 -18.60
C LEU A 148 9.45 -3.78 -17.86
N LYS A 149 9.82 -4.88 -18.53
CA LYS A 149 10.76 -5.86 -17.97
C LYS A 149 12.11 -5.24 -17.71
N ARG A 150 12.64 -4.49 -18.68
CA ARG A 150 13.91 -3.79 -18.55
C ARG A 150 13.87 -2.75 -17.43
N TYR A 151 12.79 -1.96 -17.37
CA TYR A 151 12.58 -0.98 -16.32
C TYR A 151 12.62 -1.63 -14.92
N ALA A 152 11.84 -2.69 -14.69
CA ALA A 152 11.79 -3.37 -13.40
C ALA A 152 13.14 -3.94 -12.93
N GLN A 153 14.03 -4.31 -13.88
CA GLN A 153 15.37 -4.81 -13.56
C GLN A 153 16.31 -3.72 -13.02
N HIS A 154 16.19 -2.49 -13.51
CA HIS A 154 17.17 -1.42 -13.25
C HIS A 154 16.66 -0.31 -12.32
N VAL A 155 15.35 -0.22 -12.09
CA VAL A 155 14.78 0.82 -11.25
C VAL A 155 15.11 0.58 -9.77
N THR A 156 15.45 1.66 -9.07
CA THR A 156 15.63 1.65 -7.61
C THR A 156 14.29 1.70 -6.88
N SER A 157 14.34 1.48 -5.56
CA SER A 157 13.18 1.67 -4.68
C SER A 157 12.60 3.09 -4.76
N GLY A 158 11.31 3.24 -4.49
CA GLY A 158 10.66 4.53 -4.32
C GLY A 158 11.31 5.43 -3.27
N ALA A 159 11.91 4.84 -2.21
CA ALA A 159 12.67 5.55 -1.19
C ALA A 159 13.96 6.19 -1.73
N LYS A 160 14.49 5.68 -2.85
CA LYS A 160 15.68 6.22 -3.55
C LYS A 160 15.30 7.06 -4.77
N GLY A 161 14.03 7.37 -4.97
CA GLY A 161 13.52 8.20 -6.04
C GLY A 161 13.07 7.45 -7.30
N ALA A 162 13.07 6.11 -7.29
CA ALA A 162 12.70 5.27 -8.45
C ALA A 162 13.47 5.64 -9.73
N VAL A 163 14.76 5.85 -9.59
CA VAL A 163 15.70 6.17 -10.68
C VAL A 163 16.42 4.90 -11.14
N PHE A 164 17.07 4.93 -12.28
CA PHE A 164 17.98 3.86 -12.70
C PHE A 164 19.33 4.02 -12.00
N GLU A 165 19.90 2.91 -11.55
CA GLU A 165 21.30 2.80 -11.18
C GLU A 165 22.09 2.41 -12.43
N ASP A 166 23.25 3.09 -12.63
CA ASP A 166 24.22 2.80 -13.71
C ASP A 166 24.93 1.45 -13.49
#